data_d9e77dc9f74c17ef67d149a1a68b0bb4
#
_entry.id   d9e77dc9f74c17ef67d149a1a68b0bb4
#
_cell.length_a   1.000
_cell.length_b   1.000
_cell.length_c   1.000
_cell.angle_alpha   90.00
_cell.angle_beta   90.00
_cell.angle_gamma   90.00
#
_symmetry.space_group_name_H-M   'P 1'
#
loop_
_entity.id
_entity.type
_entity.pdbx_description
1 polymer ?
#
loop_
_entity_poly.entity_id
_entity_poly.type
_entity_poly.pdbx_seq_one_letter_code
_entity_poly.pdbx_strand_id
1 'polypeptide(L)'
;YNLIFNCDNSNLISKKFFFIKINKNYKSFAHTTVLTHKKISNNHIASQVFTKNGPLAFLPISPTETSVVYSAKGKKNINLKNCINKYNMKYQNIRVNEIYCFELKSSNLRSYYYKNIIAFGDLLHRLHPLAGQGFNMTIRDIKELQRLIDFKKKHGLGLDSSICVDFEKNTRSKNFLFSSGVDFIYEFFNLENKLKNNSLSKVVRFLGKNKSTNKFFTKLADNGIII
;
A
#
# COMPACT_ATOMS: atom_id res chain seq x y z
N TYR A 1 21.99 -19.38 13.26
CA TYR A 1 20.91 -19.40 12.25
C TYR A 1 21.48 -19.18 10.87
N ASN A 2 21.07 -19.98 9.90
CA ASN A 2 21.56 -19.90 8.52
C ASN A 2 20.91 -18.72 7.78
N LEU A 3 19.65 -18.36 8.12
CA LEU A 3 18.89 -17.28 7.55
C LEU A 3 18.02 -16.63 8.64
N ILE A 4 17.96 -15.30 8.66
CA ILE A 4 17.21 -14.50 9.64
C ILE A 4 16.32 -13.51 8.88
N PHE A 5 15.03 -13.48 9.20
CA PHE A 5 14.08 -12.50 8.67
C PHE A 5 13.85 -11.39 9.70
N ASN A 6 14.17 -10.16 9.33
CA ASN A 6 13.91 -8.99 10.14
C ASN A 6 12.76 -8.18 9.54
N CYS A 7 11.62 -8.16 10.21
CA CYS A 7 10.42 -7.43 9.79
C CYS A 7 10.18 -6.15 10.62
N ASP A 8 10.90 -5.99 11.73
CA ASP A 8 10.72 -4.86 12.65
C ASP A 8 11.60 -3.67 12.24
N ASN A 9 10.94 -2.54 11.99
CA ASN A 9 11.59 -1.28 11.59
C ASN A 9 12.27 -0.54 12.77
N SER A 10 11.98 -0.90 14.01
CA SER A 10 12.37 -0.17 15.22
C SER A 10 13.50 -0.80 16.02
N ASN A 11 13.80 -2.09 15.81
CA ASN A 11 14.79 -2.85 16.56
C ASN A 11 16.24 -2.39 16.27
N LEU A 12 17.19 -2.86 17.11
CA LEU A 12 18.60 -2.50 17.00
C LEU A 12 19.24 -2.97 15.68
N ILE A 13 18.83 -4.13 15.17
CA ILE A 13 19.32 -4.68 13.89
C ILE A 13 18.96 -3.73 12.75
N SER A 14 17.70 -3.28 12.71
CA SER A 14 17.22 -2.34 11.69
C SER A 14 17.94 -1.00 11.74
N LYS A 15 18.16 -0.46 12.94
CA LYS A 15 18.87 0.79 13.15
C LYS A 15 20.34 0.69 12.73
N LYS A 16 20.97 -0.46 12.94
CA LYS A 16 22.40 -0.67 12.67
C LYS A 16 22.69 -1.02 11.21
N PHE A 17 21.85 -1.83 10.57
CA PHE A 17 22.16 -2.44 9.27
C PHE A 17 21.21 -2.01 8.14
N PHE A 18 20.00 -1.53 8.47
CA PHE A 18 18.95 -1.18 7.50
C PHE A 18 18.53 0.29 7.60
N PHE A 19 19.49 1.19 7.72
CA PHE A 19 19.25 2.63 7.89
C PHE A 19 19.24 3.41 6.57
N ILE A 20 19.84 2.89 5.50
CA ILE A 20 19.88 3.56 4.21
C ILE A 20 18.57 3.32 3.47
N LYS A 21 17.68 4.32 3.51
CA LYS A 21 16.33 4.26 2.95
C LYS A 21 16.09 5.44 2.01
N ILE A 22 15.32 5.19 0.96
CA ILE A 22 14.69 6.26 0.17
C ILE A 22 13.38 6.59 0.87
N ASN A 23 13.33 7.75 1.52
CA ASN A 23 12.17 8.21 2.28
C ASN A 23 11.44 9.31 1.53
N LYS A 24 10.09 9.26 1.55
CA LYS A 24 9.24 10.34 1.07
C LYS A 24 8.19 10.67 2.12
N ASN A 25 8.08 11.95 2.46
CA ASN A 25 7.04 12.47 3.32
C ASN A 25 5.95 13.10 2.46
N TYR A 26 4.74 12.59 2.53
CA TYR A 26 3.60 13.09 1.75
C TYR A 26 2.99 14.36 2.34
N LYS A 27 3.45 14.79 3.52
CA LYS A 27 2.84 15.90 4.29
C LYS A 27 1.32 15.69 4.43
N SER A 28 0.94 14.46 4.66
CA SER A 28 -0.45 14.00 4.75
C SER A 28 -0.63 13.10 5.96
N PHE A 29 -1.84 13.06 6.48
CA PHE A 29 -2.21 12.22 7.62
C PHE A 29 -3.29 11.24 7.21
N ALA A 30 -3.14 9.98 7.60
CA ALA A 30 -4.21 9.00 7.52
C ALA A 30 -5.07 9.07 8.78
N HIS A 31 -6.36 9.18 8.58
CA HIS A 31 -7.38 9.07 9.63
C HIS A 31 -8.15 7.78 9.36
N THR A 32 -8.19 6.90 10.35
CA THR A 32 -8.85 5.60 10.22
C THR A 32 -9.88 5.41 11.30
N THR A 33 -10.99 4.78 10.95
CA THR A 33 -12.04 4.38 11.89
C THR A 33 -12.81 3.19 11.33
N VAL A 34 -13.60 2.55 12.18
CA VAL A 34 -14.59 1.56 11.74
C VAL A 34 -15.98 2.18 11.91
N LEU A 35 -16.80 2.06 10.89
CA LEU A 35 -18.22 2.39 10.92
C LEU A 35 -19.01 1.14 11.26
N THR A 36 -19.87 1.22 12.25
CA THR A 36 -20.98 0.27 12.45
C THR A 36 -22.21 0.85 11.79
N HIS A 37 -22.94 0.07 11.01
CA HIS A 37 -24.08 0.53 10.21
C HIS A 37 -25.17 -0.53 10.11
N LYS A 38 -26.37 -0.16 9.59
CA LYS A 38 -27.45 -1.10 9.31
C LYS A 38 -26.94 -2.23 8.39
N LYS A 39 -27.36 -3.47 8.68
CA LYS A 39 -26.98 -4.67 7.92
C LYS A 39 -27.22 -4.50 6.42
N ILE A 40 -26.19 -4.80 5.63
CA ILE A 40 -26.22 -4.81 4.16
C ILE A 40 -25.81 -6.23 3.72
N SER A 41 -26.68 -6.93 3.03
CA SER A 41 -26.49 -8.34 2.62
C SER A 41 -25.22 -8.52 1.77
N ASN A 42 -24.95 -7.60 0.86
CA ASN A 42 -23.82 -7.62 -0.06
C ASN A 42 -22.84 -6.48 0.21
N ASN A 43 -22.24 -6.45 1.41
CA ASN A 43 -21.22 -5.46 1.76
C ASN A 43 -19.80 -5.95 1.45
N HIS A 44 -19.49 -6.20 0.18
CA HIS A 44 -18.18 -6.73 -0.25
C HIS A 44 -17.47 -5.87 -1.32
N ILE A 45 -18.07 -4.72 -1.68
CA ILE A 45 -17.49 -3.81 -2.67
C ILE A 45 -16.82 -2.65 -1.93
N ALA A 46 -15.49 -2.58 -2.02
CA ALA A 46 -14.72 -1.41 -1.59
C ALA A 46 -14.97 -0.25 -2.53
N SER A 47 -15.06 0.96 -1.97
CA SER A 47 -15.19 2.20 -2.73
C SER A 47 -14.19 3.24 -2.27
N GLN A 48 -13.70 4.05 -3.21
CA GLN A 48 -12.78 5.14 -2.93
C GLN A 48 -13.22 6.40 -3.66
N VAL A 49 -13.26 7.50 -2.92
CA VAL A 49 -13.60 8.83 -3.44
C VAL A 49 -12.35 9.71 -3.34
N PHE A 50 -11.94 10.30 -4.45
CA PHE A 50 -10.88 11.30 -4.46
C PHE A 50 -11.46 12.67 -4.10
N THR A 51 -11.28 13.06 -2.84
CA THR A 51 -11.73 14.38 -2.36
C THR A 51 -10.69 15.45 -2.65
N LYS A 52 -11.05 16.73 -2.51
CA LYS A 52 -10.12 17.86 -2.64
C LYS A 52 -8.87 17.75 -1.74
N ASN A 53 -8.99 17.11 -0.57
CA ASN A 53 -7.89 16.98 0.38
C ASN A 53 -7.18 15.64 0.31
N GLY A 54 -7.64 14.70 -0.50
CA GLY A 54 -7.07 13.37 -0.68
C GLY A 54 -8.11 12.25 -0.75
N PRO A 55 -7.67 10.99 -0.90
CA PRO A 55 -8.56 9.85 -1.06
C PRO A 55 -9.24 9.46 0.26
N LEU A 56 -10.55 9.20 0.18
CA LEU A 56 -11.39 8.63 1.23
C LEU A 56 -11.88 7.26 0.77
N ALA A 57 -11.48 6.20 1.46
CA ALA A 57 -11.84 4.82 1.13
C ALA A 57 -12.82 4.26 2.16
N PHE A 58 -13.81 3.51 1.67
CA PHE A 58 -14.73 2.68 2.44
C PHE A 58 -14.44 1.22 2.11
N LEU A 59 -13.97 0.48 3.10
CA LEU A 59 -13.49 -0.89 2.97
C LEU A 59 -14.36 -1.82 3.81
N PRO A 60 -15.30 -2.56 3.20
CA PRO A 60 -16.18 -3.46 3.93
C PRO A 60 -15.41 -4.52 4.72
N ILE A 61 -15.79 -4.73 5.97
CA ILE A 61 -15.26 -5.77 6.86
C ILE A 61 -16.29 -6.89 7.03
N SER A 62 -17.54 -6.48 7.25
CA SER A 62 -18.65 -7.41 7.50
C SER A 62 -19.97 -6.82 6.95
N PRO A 63 -21.09 -7.56 7.03
CA PRO A 63 -22.39 -6.99 6.65
C PRO A 63 -22.83 -5.76 7.47
N THR A 64 -22.21 -5.52 8.64
CA THR A 64 -22.56 -4.43 9.56
C THR A 64 -21.40 -3.48 9.85
N GLU A 65 -20.20 -3.76 9.31
CA GLU A 65 -19.00 -2.97 9.61
C GLU A 65 -18.21 -2.63 8.35
N THR A 66 -17.69 -1.42 8.32
CA THR A 66 -16.87 -0.90 7.21
C THR A 66 -15.73 -0.06 7.77
N SER A 67 -14.50 -0.42 7.42
CA SER A 67 -13.33 0.41 7.72
C SER A 67 -13.31 1.63 6.81
N VAL A 68 -13.00 2.78 7.37
CA VAL A 68 -12.80 4.03 6.63
C VAL A 68 -11.36 4.48 6.78
N VAL A 69 -10.73 4.79 5.66
CA VAL A 69 -9.37 5.34 5.60
C VAL A 69 -9.42 6.65 4.81
N TYR A 70 -9.07 7.75 5.46
CA TYR A 70 -9.00 9.06 4.83
C TYR A 70 -7.58 9.60 4.87
N SER A 71 -6.94 9.76 3.73
CA SER A 71 -5.62 10.36 3.60
C SER A 71 -5.75 11.85 3.30
N ALA A 72 -5.57 12.70 4.33
CA ALA A 72 -5.77 14.14 4.22
C ALA A 72 -4.43 14.89 4.15
N LYS A 73 -4.24 15.72 3.13
CA LYS A 73 -3.06 16.54 2.95
C LYS A 73 -3.03 17.70 3.96
N GLY A 74 -1.88 17.88 4.64
CA GLY A 74 -1.59 19.04 5.49
C GLY A 74 -2.43 19.18 6.74
N LYS A 75 -3.30 18.23 7.09
CA LYS A 75 -4.23 18.36 8.22
C LYS A 75 -4.16 17.16 9.16
N LYS A 76 -3.63 17.38 10.34
CA LYS A 76 -3.68 16.42 11.44
C LYS A 76 -5.06 16.41 12.11
N ASN A 77 -5.69 17.57 12.27
CA ASN A 77 -6.99 17.71 12.91
C ASN A 77 -8.07 17.98 11.85
N ILE A 78 -8.87 16.99 11.55
CA ILE A 78 -10.03 17.07 10.67
C ILE A 78 -11.26 16.45 11.34
N ASN A 79 -12.42 17.00 11.04
CA ASN A 79 -13.67 16.36 11.42
C ASN A 79 -13.98 15.23 10.44
N LEU A 80 -13.48 14.03 10.75
CA LEU A 80 -13.69 12.85 9.91
C LEU A 80 -15.16 12.49 9.78
N LYS A 81 -15.98 12.69 10.85
CA LYS A 81 -17.42 12.42 10.82
C LYS A 81 -18.12 13.23 9.75
N ASN A 82 -17.81 14.53 9.64
CA ASN A 82 -18.37 15.39 8.59
C ASN A 82 -17.95 14.95 7.19
N CYS A 83 -16.69 14.52 7.02
CA CYS A 83 -16.22 13.98 5.74
C CYS A 83 -16.97 12.69 5.37
N ILE A 84 -17.13 11.77 6.32
CA ILE A 84 -17.88 10.53 6.13
C ILE A 84 -19.32 10.86 5.72
N ASN A 85 -20.03 11.69 6.47
CA ASN A 85 -21.43 12.05 6.17
C ASN A 85 -21.59 12.68 4.78
N LYS A 86 -20.62 13.50 4.36
CA LYS A 86 -20.64 14.16 3.04
C LYS A 86 -20.50 13.20 1.87
N TYR A 87 -19.67 12.17 2.02
CA TYR A 87 -19.31 11.26 0.91
C TYR A 87 -19.90 9.86 1.04
N ASN A 88 -20.57 9.58 2.15
CA ASN A 88 -21.25 8.31 2.35
C ASN A 88 -22.59 8.29 1.59
N MET A 89 -22.66 7.44 0.57
CA MET A 89 -23.89 7.23 -0.23
C MET A 89 -24.56 5.89 0.05
N LYS A 90 -23.94 5.02 0.87
CA LYS A 90 -24.34 3.61 0.99
C LYS A 90 -24.82 3.23 2.39
N TYR A 91 -24.19 3.75 3.43
CA TYR A 91 -24.36 3.25 4.79
C TYR A 91 -25.40 4.07 5.56
N GLN A 92 -26.39 3.40 6.17
CA GLN A 92 -27.45 4.00 6.99
C GLN A 92 -27.20 3.72 8.48
N ASN A 93 -27.72 4.57 9.37
CA ASN A 93 -27.61 4.46 10.83
C ASN A 93 -26.16 4.29 11.27
N ILE A 94 -25.28 5.20 10.84
CA ILE A 94 -23.85 5.10 11.06
C ILE A 94 -23.50 5.48 12.49
N ARG A 95 -22.73 4.58 13.16
CA ARG A 95 -21.93 4.89 14.36
C ARG A 95 -20.48 4.88 13.99
N VAL A 96 -19.77 5.99 14.24
CA VAL A 96 -18.33 6.13 14.02
C VAL A 96 -17.62 5.72 15.29
N ASN A 97 -16.76 4.71 15.21
CA ASN A 97 -15.95 4.23 16.34
C ASN A 97 -14.76 5.18 16.59
N GLU A 98 -13.79 4.73 17.38
CA GLU A 98 -12.59 5.50 17.67
C GLU A 98 -11.82 5.86 16.39
N ILE A 99 -11.29 7.10 16.36
CA ILE A 99 -10.55 7.63 15.20
C ILE A 99 -9.06 7.64 15.53
N TYR A 100 -8.28 6.95 14.72
CA TYR A 100 -6.81 6.94 14.80
C TYR A 100 -6.24 7.85 13.72
N CYS A 101 -5.12 8.54 14.04
CA CYS A 101 -4.45 9.44 13.12
C CYS A 101 -2.94 9.19 13.13
N PHE A 102 -2.35 8.98 11.94
CA PHE A 102 -0.90 8.83 11.79
C PHE A 102 -0.37 9.51 10.54
N GLU A 103 0.88 9.95 10.59
CA GLU A 103 1.55 10.61 9.48
C GLU A 103 1.88 9.62 8.36
N LEU A 104 1.64 10.02 7.11
CA LEU A 104 1.92 9.19 5.93
C LEU A 104 3.33 9.44 5.41
N LYS A 105 4.12 8.39 5.44
CA LYS A 105 5.48 8.36 4.90
C LYS A 105 5.66 7.09 4.08
N SER A 106 6.41 7.16 3.00
CA SER A 106 6.93 5.97 2.35
C SER A 106 8.41 5.80 2.64
N SER A 107 8.85 4.57 2.62
CA SER A 107 10.26 4.22 2.72
C SER A 107 10.55 2.96 1.92
N ASN A 108 11.68 2.96 1.21
CA ASN A 108 12.20 1.79 0.52
C ASN A 108 13.67 1.62 0.91
N LEU A 109 14.06 0.44 1.34
CA LEU A 109 15.45 0.13 1.61
C LEU A 109 16.26 0.13 0.30
N ARG A 110 17.52 0.61 0.38
CA ARG A 110 18.47 0.49 -0.73
C ARG A 110 19.12 -0.87 -0.80
N SER A 111 19.36 -1.51 0.36
CA SER A 111 19.86 -2.87 0.45
C SER A 111 18.90 -3.71 1.26
N TYR A 112 18.57 -4.89 0.76
CA TYR A 112 17.54 -5.76 1.33
C TYR A 112 18.11 -6.77 2.33
N TYR A 113 19.42 -6.90 2.41
CA TYR A 113 20.06 -7.84 3.32
C TYR A 113 21.39 -7.32 3.89
N TYR A 114 21.79 -7.91 5.00
CA TYR A 114 23.11 -7.79 5.59
C TYR A 114 23.57 -9.18 6.05
N LYS A 115 24.63 -9.72 5.43
CA LYS A 115 25.07 -11.11 5.64
C LYS A 115 23.90 -12.09 5.39
N ASN A 116 23.50 -12.84 6.41
CA ASN A 116 22.37 -13.78 6.39
C ASN A 116 21.06 -13.21 6.97
N ILE A 117 21.00 -11.91 7.22
CA ILE A 117 19.81 -11.21 7.70
C ILE A 117 19.15 -10.52 6.52
N ILE A 118 17.89 -10.87 6.23
CA ILE A 118 17.08 -10.24 5.18
C ILE A 118 16.02 -9.33 5.81
N ALA A 119 15.91 -8.10 5.30
CA ALA A 119 14.80 -7.21 5.64
C ALA A 119 13.54 -7.65 4.93
N PHE A 120 12.40 -7.57 5.61
CA PHE A 120 11.14 -8.04 5.06
C PHE A 120 9.94 -7.18 5.52
N GLY A 121 8.82 -7.23 4.77
CA GLY A 121 7.59 -6.51 5.12
C GLY A 121 7.78 -4.98 5.21
N ASP A 122 7.22 -4.34 6.23
CA ASP A 122 7.26 -2.88 6.42
C ASP A 122 8.67 -2.31 6.68
N LEU A 123 9.62 -3.15 7.08
CA LEU A 123 11.03 -2.74 7.14
C LEU A 123 11.59 -2.55 5.73
N LEU A 124 11.27 -3.46 4.81
CA LEU A 124 11.78 -3.47 3.45
C LEU A 124 11.20 -2.33 2.61
N HIS A 125 9.88 -2.22 2.60
CA HIS A 125 9.17 -1.17 1.87
C HIS A 125 7.86 -0.78 2.56
N ARG A 126 7.62 0.51 2.63
CA ARG A 126 6.38 1.10 3.12
C ARG A 126 5.83 2.07 2.09
N LEU A 127 4.62 1.83 1.62
CA LEU A 127 3.99 2.63 0.57
C LEU A 127 2.92 3.57 1.13
N HIS A 128 2.53 4.56 0.32
CA HIS A 128 1.30 5.30 0.56
C HIS A 128 0.11 4.32 0.57
N PRO A 129 -0.85 4.43 1.51
CA PRO A 129 -2.00 3.51 1.60
C PRO A 129 -3.02 3.68 0.47
N LEU A 130 -2.56 4.10 -0.70
CA LEU A 130 -3.38 4.19 -1.91
C LEU A 130 -3.78 2.78 -2.35
N ALA A 131 -5.07 2.49 -2.28
CA ALA A 131 -5.65 1.19 -2.67
C ALA A 131 -5.05 -0.05 -1.96
N GLY A 132 -4.44 0.10 -0.77
CA GLY A 132 -3.95 -1.05 0.01
C GLY A 132 -2.76 -1.82 -0.59
N GLN A 133 -2.03 -1.24 -1.54
CA GLN A 133 -1.00 -1.93 -2.33
C GLN A 133 0.24 -2.37 -1.55
N GLY A 134 0.50 -1.83 -0.36
CA GLY A 134 1.65 -2.22 0.47
C GLY A 134 1.62 -3.70 0.86
N PHE A 135 0.46 -4.21 1.29
CA PHE A 135 0.28 -5.61 1.63
C PHE A 135 0.47 -6.54 0.41
N ASN A 136 -0.10 -6.16 -0.74
CA ASN A 136 0.05 -6.93 -1.98
C ASN A 136 1.53 -7.05 -2.40
N MET A 137 2.31 -6.00 -2.18
CA MET A 137 3.75 -6.01 -2.45
C MET A 137 4.49 -7.01 -1.55
N THR A 138 4.16 -7.03 -0.25
CA THR A 138 4.71 -8.03 0.68
C THR A 138 4.33 -9.46 0.29
N ILE A 139 3.11 -9.71 -0.17
CA ILE A 139 2.68 -11.03 -0.65
C ILE A 139 3.50 -11.47 -1.89
N ARG A 140 3.83 -10.54 -2.79
CA ARG A 140 4.72 -10.85 -3.94
C ARG A 140 6.14 -11.20 -3.49
N ASP A 141 6.65 -10.49 -2.49
CA ASP A 141 7.96 -10.80 -1.90
C ASP A 141 7.97 -12.18 -1.24
N ILE A 142 6.89 -12.57 -0.54
CA ILE A 142 6.74 -13.92 0.03
C ILE A 142 6.78 -14.99 -1.07
N LYS A 143 6.06 -14.78 -2.16
CA LYS A 143 6.05 -15.73 -3.28
C LYS A 143 7.44 -15.90 -3.91
N GLU A 144 8.18 -14.81 -4.10
CA GLU A 144 9.54 -14.88 -4.64
C GLU A 144 10.50 -15.58 -3.67
N LEU A 145 10.42 -15.26 -2.40
CA LEU A 145 11.23 -15.91 -1.37
C LEU A 145 10.93 -17.41 -1.30
N GLN A 146 9.67 -17.80 -1.31
CA GLN A 146 9.25 -19.20 -1.35
C GLN A 146 9.84 -19.91 -2.58
N ARG A 147 9.73 -19.30 -3.76
CA ARG A 147 10.29 -19.84 -4.99
C ARG A 147 11.80 -20.11 -4.88
N LEU A 148 12.56 -19.19 -4.27
CA LEU A 148 14.01 -19.34 -4.06
C LEU A 148 14.33 -20.47 -3.08
N ILE A 149 13.58 -20.56 -1.97
CA ILE A 149 13.72 -21.63 -0.97
C ILE A 149 13.43 -22.99 -1.60
N ASP A 150 12.32 -23.10 -2.32
CA ASP A 150 11.88 -24.35 -2.97
C ASP A 150 12.90 -24.79 -4.04
N PHE A 151 13.43 -23.84 -4.82
CA PHE A 151 14.50 -24.12 -5.78
C PHE A 151 15.73 -24.74 -5.10
N LYS A 152 16.21 -24.11 -4.02
CA LYS A 152 17.38 -24.62 -3.30
C LYS A 152 17.14 -26.00 -2.69
N LYS A 153 15.99 -26.21 -2.05
CA LYS A 153 15.61 -27.51 -1.49
C LYS A 153 15.56 -28.60 -2.57
N LYS A 154 14.95 -28.31 -3.72
CA LYS A 154 14.83 -29.26 -4.82
C LYS A 154 16.17 -29.70 -5.38
N HIS A 155 17.19 -28.83 -5.33
CA HIS A 155 18.53 -29.12 -5.84
C HIS A 155 19.54 -29.53 -4.75
N GLY A 156 19.09 -29.79 -3.53
CA GLY A 156 19.97 -30.17 -2.40
C GLY A 156 20.93 -29.07 -1.96
N LEU A 157 20.64 -27.80 -2.30
CA LEU A 157 21.49 -26.66 -1.95
C LEU A 157 21.17 -26.14 -0.53
N GLY A 158 22.17 -25.63 0.16
CA GLY A 158 22.02 -25.06 1.50
C GLY A 158 21.14 -23.79 1.49
N LEU A 159 20.38 -23.60 2.56
CA LEU A 159 19.62 -22.35 2.82
C LEU A 159 20.58 -21.37 3.50
N ASP A 160 21.34 -20.64 2.73
CA ASP A 160 22.38 -19.70 3.17
C ASP A 160 22.13 -18.27 2.68
N SER A 161 23.10 -17.38 2.88
CA SER A 161 23.03 -15.97 2.49
C SER A 161 22.85 -15.73 1.00
N SER A 162 23.09 -16.72 0.13
CA SER A 162 22.87 -16.58 -1.31
C SER A 162 21.37 -16.35 -1.63
N ILE A 163 20.45 -16.88 -0.79
CA ILE A 163 19.03 -16.56 -0.91
C ILE A 163 18.77 -15.04 -0.76
N CYS A 164 19.49 -14.37 0.14
CA CYS A 164 19.34 -12.93 0.35
C CYS A 164 19.78 -12.15 -0.90
N VAL A 165 20.89 -12.55 -1.51
CA VAL A 165 21.42 -11.95 -2.75
C VAL A 165 20.43 -12.11 -3.90
N ASP A 166 19.95 -13.35 -4.12
CA ASP A 166 19.03 -13.67 -5.19
C ASP A 166 17.68 -12.96 -4.99
N PHE A 167 17.20 -12.90 -3.75
CA PHE A 167 15.97 -12.18 -3.41
C PHE A 167 16.08 -10.68 -3.74
N GLU A 168 17.16 -10.01 -3.29
CA GLU A 168 17.39 -8.59 -3.61
C GLU A 168 17.46 -8.39 -5.13
N LYS A 169 18.24 -9.21 -5.85
CA LYS A 169 18.40 -9.12 -7.30
C LYS A 169 17.08 -9.24 -8.04
N ASN A 170 16.19 -10.16 -7.61
CA ASN A 170 14.95 -10.46 -8.31
C ASN A 170 13.80 -9.49 -7.96
N THR A 171 13.88 -8.84 -6.78
CA THR A 171 12.74 -8.03 -6.29
C THR A 171 13.00 -6.53 -6.25
N ARG A 172 14.25 -6.07 -6.02
CA ARG A 172 14.56 -4.65 -5.77
C ARG A 172 14.08 -3.72 -6.87
N SER A 173 14.40 -4.01 -8.12
CA SER A 173 14.00 -3.16 -9.26
C SER A 173 12.48 -3.16 -9.45
N LYS A 174 11.83 -4.31 -9.30
CA LYS A 174 10.38 -4.45 -9.42
C LYS A 174 9.65 -3.68 -8.31
N ASN A 175 10.13 -3.81 -7.08
CA ASN A 175 9.58 -3.12 -5.92
C ASN A 175 9.77 -1.60 -6.03
N PHE A 176 10.93 -1.14 -6.49
CA PHE A 176 11.18 0.28 -6.71
C PHE A 176 10.28 0.86 -7.80
N LEU A 177 10.14 0.19 -8.94
CA LEU A 177 9.25 0.61 -10.02
C LEU A 177 7.79 0.65 -9.58
N PHE A 178 7.34 -0.37 -8.85
CA PHE A 178 5.98 -0.43 -8.35
C PHE A 178 5.69 0.69 -7.34
N SER A 179 6.58 0.91 -6.37
CA SER A 179 6.43 1.98 -5.39
C SER A 179 6.43 3.37 -6.04
N SER A 180 7.30 3.58 -7.04
CA SER A 180 7.33 4.81 -7.83
C SER A 180 6.04 5.02 -8.63
N GLY A 181 5.44 3.94 -9.15
CA GLY A 181 4.14 3.98 -9.82
C GLY A 181 3.01 4.40 -8.89
N VAL A 182 2.96 3.88 -7.66
CA VAL A 182 1.98 4.29 -6.63
C VAL A 182 2.16 5.77 -6.27
N ASP A 183 3.40 6.21 -6.11
CA ASP A 183 3.73 7.61 -5.84
C ASP A 183 3.33 8.53 -6.99
N PHE A 184 3.55 8.09 -8.23
CA PHE A 184 3.14 8.83 -9.43
C PHE A 184 1.62 9.03 -9.48
N ILE A 185 0.85 7.98 -9.23
CA ILE A 185 -0.62 8.07 -9.17
C ILE A 185 -1.05 9.08 -8.09
N TYR A 186 -0.44 9.03 -6.90
CA TYR A 186 -0.74 9.98 -5.83
C TYR A 186 -0.45 11.43 -6.24
N GLU A 187 0.72 11.71 -6.83
CA GLU A 187 1.09 13.06 -7.27
C GLU A 187 0.23 13.54 -8.44
N PHE A 188 -0.15 12.65 -9.35
CA PHE A 188 -1.03 12.93 -10.47
C PHE A 188 -2.38 13.50 -10.00
N PHE A 189 -3.04 12.84 -9.05
CA PHE A 189 -4.29 13.36 -8.48
C PHE A 189 -4.09 14.63 -7.65
N ASN A 190 -2.95 14.79 -6.99
CA ASN A 190 -2.60 16.03 -6.30
C ASN A 190 -2.46 17.22 -7.27
N LEU A 191 -1.85 16.99 -8.42
CA LEU A 191 -1.65 18.01 -9.45
C LEU A 191 -3.01 18.44 -10.04
N GLU A 192 -3.88 17.49 -10.36
CA GLU A 192 -5.22 17.76 -10.87
C GLU A 192 -6.03 18.63 -9.90
N ASN A 193 -6.00 18.29 -8.62
CA ASN A 193 -6.66 19.07 -7.58
C ASN A 193 -6.12 20.50 -7.46
N LYS A 194 -4.82 20.73 -7.70
CA LYS A 194 -4.20 22.06 -7.72
C LYS A 194 -4.63 22.89 -8.92
N LEU A 195 -4.66 22.27 -10.10
CA LEU A 195 -5.00 22.93 -11.36
C LEU A 195 -6.49 23.20 -11.51
N LYS A 196 -7.34 22.70 -10.61
CA LYS A 196 -8.82 22.78 -10.69
C LYS A 196 -9.38 22.32 -12.04
N ASN A 197 -8.67 21.45 -12.73
CA ASN A 197 -9.01 20.97 -14.06
C ASN A 197 -9.22 19.46 -14.03
N ASN A 198 -10.39 19.01 -14.46
CA ASN A 198 -10.77 17.59 -14.44
C ASN A 198 -10.30 16.83 -15.71
N SER A 199 -9.37 17.38 -16.47
CA SER A 199 -8.91 16.78 -17.73
C SER A 199 -8.23 15.42 -17.49
N LEU A 200 -7.42 15.32 -16.44
CA LEU A 200 -6.70 14.09 -16.09
C LEU A 200 -7.66 12.99 -15.62
N SER A 201 -8.63 13.32 -14.78
CA SER A 201 -9.69 12.39 -14.36
C SER A 201 -10.55 11.92 -15.54
N LYS A 202 -10.78 12.75 -16.54
CA LYS A 202 -11.46 12.34 -17.79
C LYS A 202 -10.65 11.32 -18.57
N VAL A 203 -9.34 11.52 -18.70
CA VAL A 203 -8.44 10.55 -19.36
C VAL A 203 -8.44 9.23 -18.61
N VAL A 204 -8.29 9.23 -17.27
CA VAL A 204 -8.33 8.00 -16.46
C VAL A 204 -9.68 7.29 -16.59
N ARG A 205 -10.79 8.04 -16.60
CA ARG A 205 -12.13 7.48 -16.81
C ARG A 205 -12.28 6.86 -18.20
N PHE A 206 -11.74 7.49 -19.22
CA PHE A 206 -11.74 6.95 -20.59
C PHE A 206 -10.94 5.66 -20.68
N LEU A 207 -9.71 5.65 -20.14
CA LEU A 207 -8.87 4.45 -20.06
C LEU A 207 -9.53 3.32 -19.26
N GLY A 208 -10.18 3.65 -18.13
CA GLY A 208 -10.87 2.67 -17.28
C GLY A 208 -12.13 2.05 -17.91
N LYS A 209 -12.75 2.71 -18.91
CA LYS A 209 -13.86 2.14 -19.67
C LYS A 209 -13.40 1.10 -20.70
N ASN A 210 -12.16 1.13 -21.12
CA ASN A 210 -11.62 0.16 -22.05
C ASN A 210 -11.27 -1.14 -21.31
N LYS A 211 -11.93 -2.25 -21.66
CA LYS A 211 -11.74 -3.57 -21.02
C LYS A 211 -10.29 -4.04 -21.02
N SER A 212 -9.54 -3.81 -22.10
CA SER A 212 -8.13 -4.23 -22.22
C SER A 212 -7.23 -3.43 -21.27
N THR A 213 -7.42 -2.12 -21.21
CA THR A 213 -6.67 -1.23 -20.31
C THR A 213 -6.98 -1.54 -18.85
N ASN A 214 -8.25 -1.75 -18.52
CA ASN A 214 -8.67 -2.13 -17.16
C ASN A 214 -8.07 -3.47 -16.74
N LYS A 215 -8.09 -4.49 -17.63
CA LYS A 215 -7.46 -5.79 -17.39
C LYS A 215 -5.94 -5.67 -17.20
N PHE A 216 -5.28 -4.79 -17.94
CA PHE A 216 -3.85 -4.51 -17.76
C PHE A 216 -3.57 -3.92 -16.37
N PHE A 217 -4.29 -2.87 -15.95
CA PHE A 217 -4.12 -2.26 -14.63
C PHE A 217 -4.47 -3.22 -13.48
N THR A 218 -5.50 -4.05 -13.64
CA THR A 218 -5.84 -5.10 -12.66
C THR A 218 -4.70 -6.10 -12.53
N LYS A 219 -4.17 -6.62 -13.64
CA LYS A 219 -3.00 -7.51 -13.61
C LYS A 219 -1.78 -6.87 -12.98
N LEU A 220 -1.53 -5.59 -13.25
CA LEU A 220 -0.43 -4.84 -12.65
C LEU A 220 -0.61 -4.71 -11.13
N ALA A 221 -1.83 -4.46 -10.66
CA ALA A 221 -2.14 -4.36 -9.24
C ALA A 221 -1.99 -5.73 -8.52
N ASP A 222 -2.43 -6.81 -9.17
CA ASP A 222 -2.41 -8.17 -8.59
C ASP A 222 -1.02 -8.82 -8.66
N ASN A 223 -0.37 -8.75 -9.81
CA ASN A 223 0.88 -9.47 -10.08
C ASN A 223 2.14 -8.59 -10.04
N GLY A 224 1.99 -7.26 -9.95
CA GLY A 224 3.08 -6.32 -10.07
C GLY A 224 3.60 -6.20 -11.52
N ILE A 225 4.77 -5.58 -11.66
CA ILE A 225 5.43 -5.43 -12.96
C ILE A 225 6.14 -6.75 -13.30
N ILE A 226 5.65 -7.43 -14.32
CA ILE A 226 6.31 -8.60 -14.90
C ILE A 226 7.29 -8.06 -15.95
N ILE A 227 8.57 -8.04 -15.60
CA ILE A 227 9.69 -7.78 -16.50
C ILE A 227 10.38 -9.09 -16.79
#